data_6a5c45ea751217527952eced68df1579
#
_entry.id   6a5c45ea751217527952eced68df1579
#
_cell.length_a   1.000
_cell.length_b   1.000
_cell.length_c   1.000
_cell.angle_alpha   90.00
_cell.angle_beta   90.00
_cell.angle_gamma   90.00
#
_symmetry.space_group_name_H-M   'P 1'
#
loop_
_entity.id
_entity.type
_entity.pdbx_description
1 polymer ?
#
loop_
_entity_poly.entity_id
_entity_poly.type
_entity_poly.pdbx_seq_one_letter_code
_entity_poly.pdbx_strand_id
1 'polypeptide(L)'
;MPIEIPKDKWPGSINTLIIGGTEAEGGTRTSSVTIGGQTTMPYLHFEAPTPNKPVIGIEIKSRKPEDWSPLLTDVWGEAMADPAQWAKKAEEAGADLIVLALTVEDSPEDAVNVVKSVLGAT
;
A
#
# COMPACT_ATOMS: atom_id res chain seq x y z
N MET A 1 33.64 -28.85 9.59
CA MET A 1 32.72 -29.14 8.47
C MET A 1 31.74 -28.00 8.36
N PRO A 2 31.56 -27.42 7.21
CA PRO A 2 30.46 -26.47 7.03
C PRO A 2 29.12 -27.21 7.18
N ILE A 3 28.24 -26.64 7.97
CA ILE A 3 26.88 -27.17 8.12
C ILE A 3 26.08 -26.68 6.92
N GLU A 4 25.60 -27.60 6.09
CA GLU A 4 24.65 -27.26 5.04
C GLU A 4 23.24 -27.20 5.65
N ILE A 5 22.58 -26.06 5.49
CA ILE A 5 21.18 -25.91 5.88
C ILE A 5 20.33 -26.62 4.81
N PRO A 6 19.52 -27.62 5.19
CA PRO A 6 18.65 -28.28 4.23
C PRO A 6 17.65 -27.28 3.66
N LYS A 7 17.45 -27.33 2.33
CA LYS A 7 16.52 -26.45 1.61
C LYS A 7 15.46 -27.28 0.95
N ASP A 8 14.21 -26.96 1.20
CA ASP A 8 13.09 -27.57 0.49
C ASP A 8 12.91 -26.89 -0.88
N LYS A 9 12.67 -27.74 -1.89
CA LYS A 9 12.29 -27.24 -3.22
C LYS A 9 10.79 -27.04 -3.27
N TRP A 10 10.39 -25.80 -3.37
CA TRP A 10 9.00 -25.42 -3.53
C TRP A 10 8.66 -25.26 -5.01
N PRO A 11 7.66 -26.00 -5.56
CA PRO A 11 7.31 -25.92 -6.99
C PRO A 11 6.41 -24.72 -7.33
N GLY A 12 5.82 -24.08 -6.33
CA GLY A 12 4.93 -22.94 -6.50
C GLY A 12 5.67 -21.61 -6.31
N SER A 13 4.99 -20.54 -6.71
CA SER A 13 5.40 -19.17 -6.43
C SER A 13 4.18 -18.32 -6.05
N ILE A 14 4.41 -17.31 -5.21
CA ILE A 14 3.41 -16.28 -4.94
C ILE A 14 3.31 -15.41 -6.19
N ASN A 15 2.07 -15.12 -6.62
CA ASN A 15 1.84 -14.27 -7.77
C ASN A 15 2.53 -12.91 -7.61
N THR A 16 3.07 -12.41 -8.70
CA THR A 16 3.61 -11.05 -8.76
C THR A 16 2.50 -10.10 -9.16
N LEU A 17 2.35 -9.02 -8.41
CA LEU A 17 1.40 -7.94 -8.68
C LEU A 17 2.17 -6.62 -8.81
N ILE A 18 1.87 -5.86 -9.86
CA ILE A 18 2.37 -4.51 -10.07
C ILE A 18 1.21 -3.54 -9.83
N ILE A 19 1.42 -2.58 -8.93
CA ILE A 19 0.44 -1.55 -8.59
C ILE A 19 1.02 -0.19 -9.00
N GLY A 20 0.24 0.60 -9.71
CA GLY A 20 0.63 1.90 -10.25
C GLY A 20 1.11 1.81 -11.70
N GLY A 21 0.42 2.52 -12.61
CA GLY A 21 0.83 2.70 -14.00
C GLY A 21 1.55 4.04 -14.17
N THR A 22 2.77 4.02 -14.67
CA THR A 22 3.53 5.23 -14.98
C THR A 22 3.04 5.89 -16.27
N GLU A 23 3.42 7.15 -16.51
CA GLU A 23 3.07 7.87 -17.76
C GLU A 23 3.54 7.12 -19.01
N ALA A 24 4.70 6.48 -18.95
CA ALA A 24 5.24 5.67 -20.06
C ALA A 24 4.37 4.44 -20.38
N GLU A 25 3.57 3.99 -19.41
CA GLU A 25 2.63 2.87 -19.54
C GLU A 25 1.19 3.34 -19.78
N GLY A 26 0.99 4.64 -19.99
CA GLY A 26 -0.33 5.25 -20.16
C GLY A 26 -1.08 5.51 -18.85
N GLY A 27 -0.41 5.41 -17.71
CA GLY A 27 -0.94 5.69 -16.38
C GLY A 27 -0.72 7.14 -15.94
N THR A 28 -0.96 7.37 -14.65
CA THR A 28 -0.90 8.71 -14.03
C THR A 28 0.06 8.76 -12.84
N ARG A 29 0.77 7.68 -12.57
CA ARG A 29 1.66 7.60 -11.41
C ARG A 29 3.11 7.91 -11.78
N THR A 30 3.85 8.42 -10.81
CA THR A 30 5.29 8.69 -10.97
C THR A 30 6.14 7.44 -10.80
N SER A 31 5.59 6.43 -10.12
CA SER A 31 6.26 5.16 -9.86
C SER A 31 5.26 4.01 -9.76
N SER A 32 5.76 2.79 -9.79
CA SER A 32 5.00 1.58 -9.53
C SER A 32 5.67 0.77 -8.42
N VAL A 33 4.87 -0.04 -7.71
CA VAL A 33 5.37 -1.00 -6.72
C VAL A 33 5.09 -2.41 -7.20
N THR A 34 6.07 -3.30 -7.01
CA THR A 34 5.95 -4.72 -7.35
C THR A 34 5.99 -5.54 -6.06
N ILE A 35 5.01 -6.40 -5.87
CA ILE A 35 4.89 -7.28 -4.70
C ILE A 35 4.73 -8.73 -5.13
N GLY A 36 5.10 -9.67 -4.25
CA GLY A 36 5.01 -11.09 -4.51
C GLY A 36 6.20 -11.66 -5.25
N GLY A 37 5.99 -12.78 -5.93
CA GLY A 37 7.02 -13.49 -6.69
C GLY A 37 7.92 -14.41 -5.88
N GLN A 38 7.72 -14.52 -4.56
CA GLN A 38 8.49 -15.41 -3.70
C GLN A 38 8.17 -16.88 -4.00
N THR A 39 9.19 -17.72 -3.92
CA THR A 39 9.08 -19.18 -4.02
C THR A 39 9.26 -19.87 -2.67
N THR A 40 9.28 -19.10 -1.60
CA THR A 40 9.40 -19.58 -0.21
C THR A 40 8.62 -18.65 0.73
N MET A 41 8.43 -19.07 1.96
CA MET A 41 7.82 -18.20 2.98
C MET A 41 8.77 -17.03 3.31
N PRO A 42 8.26 -15.83 3.64
CA PRO A 42 9.08 -14.64 3.85
C PRO A 42 10.17 -14.77 4.91
N TYR A 43 9.95 -15.60 5.94
CA TYR A 43 10.92 -15.85 7.00
C TYR A 43 11.92 -16.97 6.67
N LEU A 44 11.74 -17.65 5.54
CA LEU A 44 12.63 -18.71 5.03
C LEU A 44 13.51 -18.19 3.88
N HIS A 45 13.97 -16.96 3.97
CA HIS A 45 14.77 -16.29 2.92
C HIS A 45 16.09 -17.01 2.59
N PHE A 46 16.54 -17.94 3.44
CA PHE A 46 17.70 -18.79 3.19
C PHE A 46 17.43 -19.93 2.19
N GLU A 47 16.15 -20.26 1.92
CA GLU A 47 15.78 -21.30 0.96
C GLU A 47 15.78 -20.77 -0.48
N ALA A 48 15.27 -19.57 -0.68
CA ALA A 48 15.25 -18.90 -1.98
C ALA A 48 15.26 -17.37 -1.79
N PRO A 49 15.71 -16.61 -2.80
CA PRO A 49 15.70 -15.16 -2.73
C PRO A 49 14.27 -14.61 -2.71
N THR A 50 14.08 -13.50 -1.98
CA THR A 50 12.86 -12.69 -2.04
C THR A 50 13.03 -11.64 -3.13
N PRO A 51 12.38 -11.76 -4.30
CA PRO A 51 12.65 -10.89 -5.44
C PRO A 51 12.16 -9.45 -5.22
N ASN A 52 11.08 -9.28 -4.47
CA ASN A 52 10.48 -7.98 -4.18
C ASN A 52 10.38 -7.79 -2.67
N LYS A 53 10.85 -6.64 -2.19
CA LYS A 53 10.73 -6.29 -0.77
C LYS A 53 9.26 -6.04 -0.39
N PRO A 54 8.88 -6.22 0.87
CA PRO A 54 7.59 -5.78 1.37
C PRO A 54 7.38 -4.28 1.14
N VAL A 55 6.16 -3.89 0.82
CA VAL A 55 5.76 -2.49 0.66
C VAL A 55 4.87 -2.06 1.83
N ILE A 56 4.92 -0.79 2.16
CA ILE A 56 4.12 -0.20 3.23
C ILE A 56 2.92 0.50 2.61
N GLY A 57 1.72 -0.03 2.89
CA GLY A 57 0.47 0.63 2.55
C GLY A 57 -0.11 1.33 3.76
N ILE A 58 -0.49 2.60 3.61
CA ILE A 58 -1.22 3.32 4.66
C ILE A 58 -2.68 3.45 4.24
N GLU A 59 -3.57 2.94 5.09
CA GLU A 59 -5.00 3.08 4.89
C GLU A 59 -5.45 4.47 5.34
N ILE A 60 -6.17 5.14 4.46
CA ILE A 60 -6.91 6.37 4.73
C ILE A 60 -8.40 6.12 4.48
N LYS A 61 -9.26 6.92 5.07
CA LYS A 61 -10.70 6.79 4.91
C LYS A 61 -11.28 7.98 4.12
N SER A 62 -12.38 7.74 3.42
CA SER A 62 -13.14 8.79 2.73
C SER A 62 -13.70 9.84 3.69
N ARG A 63 -13.92 9.45 4.95
CA ARG A 63 -14.41 10.33 6.02
C ARG A 63 -13.57 10.17 7.29
N LYS A 64 -13.47 11.24 8.05
CA LYS A 64 -12.80 11.20 9.36
C LYS A 64 -13.49 10.20 10.27
N PRO A 65 -12.78 9.18 10.79
CA PRO A 65 -13.34 8.24 11.76
C PRO A 65 -13.56 8.93 13.11
N GLU A 66 -14.67 8.60 13.77
CA GLU A 66 -15.03 9.15 15.08
C GLU A 66 -14.56 8.28 16.25
N ASP A 67 -14.29 7.01 15.97
CA ASP A 67 -13.99 5.96 16.95
C ASP A 67 -12.50 5.61 17.09
N TRP A 68 -11.63 6.39 16.45
CA TRP A 68 -10.20 6.15 16.52
C TRP A 68 -9.58 6.66 17.82
N SER A 69 -8.57 5.91 18.30
CA SER A 69 -7.78 6.31 19.46
C SER A 69 -7.16 7.71 19.29
N PRO A 70 -7.13 8.53 20.35
CA PRO A 70 -6.42 9.81 20.37
C PRO A 70 -4.97 9.70 19.89
N LEU A 71 -4.29 8.58 20.15
CA LEU A 71 -2.92 8.34 19.67
C LEU A 71 -2.81 8.40 18.13
N LEU A 72 -3.84 7.96 17.42
CA LEU A 72 -3.88 8.03 15.96
C LEU A 72 -4.37 9.40 15.47
N THR A 73 -5.41 9.93 16.10
CA THR A 73 -5.97 11.22 15.68
C THR A 73 -5.00 12.38 15.93
N ASP A 74 -4.17 12.30 16.97
CA ASP A 74 -3.14 13.32 17.24
C ASP A 74 -2.02 13.30 16.20
N VAL A 75 -1.63 12.11 15.72
CA VAL A 75 -0.61 11.95 14.67
C VAL A 75 -1.09 12.51 13.34
N TRP A 76 -2.30 12.16 12.93
CA TRP A 76 -2.84 12.58 11.65
C TRP A 76 -3.41 13.99 11.68
N GLY A 77 -3.97 14.42 12.82
CA GLY A 77 -4.46 15.77 13.06
C GLY A 77 -5.56 16.19 12.07
N GLU A 78 -5.47 17.42 11.61
CA GLU A 78 -6.47 18.02 10.72
C GLU A 78 -6.47 17.40 9.31
N ALA A 79 -5.40 16.73 8.90
CA ALA A 79 -5.33 16.06 7.60
C ALA A 79 -6.44 15.01 7.42
N MET A 80 -6.94 14.42 8.51
CA MET A 80 -8.03 13.44 8.47
C MET A 80 -9.36 14.00 7.98
N ALA A 81 -9.53 15.31 7.96
CA ALA A 81 -10.77 15.96 7.48
C ALA A 81 -10.88 15.99 5.95
N ASP A 82 -9.74 15.84 5.24
CA ASP A 82 -9.67 15.84 3.79
C ASP A 82 -8.84 14.65 3.31
N PRO A 83 -9.45 13.67 2.63
CA PRO A 83 -8.75 12.48 2.14
C PRO A 83 -7.52 12.79 1.27
N ALA A 84 -7.55 13.87 0.49
CA ALA A 84 -6.42 14.27 -0.34
C ALA A 84 -5.23 14.74 0.51
N GLN A 85 -5.47 15.54 1.54
CA GLN A 85 -4.44 15.97 2.49
C GLN A 85 -3.93 14.81 3.33
N TRP A 86 -4.83 13.91 3.70
CA TRP A 86 -4.44 12.72 4.45
C TRP A 86 -3.55 11.78 3.62
N ALA A 87 -3.91 11.57 2.34
CA ALA A 87 -3.08 10.79 1.41
C ALA A 87 -1.68 11.39 1.25
N LYS A 88 -1.60 12.70 1.04
CA LYS A 88 -0.32 13.41 0.93
C LYS A 88 0.53 13.27 2.19
N LYS A 89 -0.08 13.43 3.37
CA LYS A 89 0.63 13.23 4.64
C LYS A 89 1.09 11.78 4.83
N ALA A 90 0.32 10.80 4.35
CA ALA A 90 0.70 9.40 4.38
C ALA A 90 1.89 9.12 3.44
N GLU A 91 1.92 9.71 2.27
CA GLU A 91 3.05 9.65 1.34
C GLU A 91 4.31 10.27 1.98
N GLU A 92 4.20 11.46 2.58
CA GLU A 92 5.29 12.13 3.29
C GLU A 92 5.80 11.30 4.49
N ALA A 93 4.95 10.50 5.11
CA ALA A 93 5.32 9.56 6.17
C ALA A 93 6.04 8.30 5.66
N GLY A 94 6.18 8.13 4.35
CA GLY A 94 6.93 7.04 3.72
C GLY A 94 6.07 5.86 3.25
N ALA A 95 4.78 6.06 3.01
CA ALA A 95 3.94 5.05 2.38
C ALA A 95 4.40 4.78 0.94
N ASP A 96 4.53 3.51 0.58
CA ASP A 96 4.79 3.08 -0.80
C ASP A 96 3.50 3.06 -1.63
N LEU A 97 2.36 2.91 -0.95
CA LEU A 97 1.02 2.95 -1.57
C LEU A 97 -0.04 3.46 -0.58
N ILE A 98 -1.10 4.02 -1.12
CA ILE A 98 -2.25 4.47 -0.35
C ILE A 98 -3.41 3.49 -0.54
N VAL A 99 -4.03 3.09 0.57
CA VAL A 99 -5.25 2.27 0.57
C VAL A 99 -6.42 3.16 0.95
N LEU A 100 -7.25 3.52 -0.01
CA LEU A 100 -8.44 4.35 0.25
C LEU A 100 -9.63 3.47 0.61
N ALA A 101 -10.06 3.54 1.86
CA ALA A 101 -11.27 2.88 2.34
C ALA A 101 -12.49 3.80 2.18
N LEU A 102 -13.37 3.45 1.26
CA LEU A 102 -14.67 4.09 1.09
C LEU A 102 -15.67 3.56 2.12
N THR A 103 -16.62 4.39 2.55
CA THR A 103 -17.67 3.97 3.47
C THR A 103 -18.96 3.66 2.71
N VAL A 104 -19.85 2.88 3.32
CA VAL A 104 -21.18 2.57 2.76
C VAL A 104 -22.10 3.79 2.69
N GLU A 105 -21.74 4.85 3.41
CA GLU A 105 -22.48 6.12 3.42
C GLU A 105 -22.08 7.05 2.27
N ASP A 106 -20.99 6.73 1.55
CA ASP A 106 -20.57 7.50 0.39
C ASP A 106 -21.49 7.17 -0.79
N SER A 107 -22.08 8.20 -1.39
CA SER A 107 -22.77 8.01 -2.66
C SER A 107 -21.75 7.62 -3.75
N PRO A 108 -22.17 6.97 -4.85
CA PRO A 108 -21.26 6.67 -5.95
C PRO A 108 -20.54 7.91 -6.52
N GLU A 109 -21.21 9.06 -6.52
CA GLU A 109 -20.63 10.33 -6.97
C GLU A 109 -19.57 10.83 -5.98
N ASP A 110 -19.87 10.81 -4.69
CA ASP A 110 -18.91 11.18 -3.64
C ASP A 110 -17.67 10.28 -3.68
N ALA A 111 -17.86 8.97 -3.81
CA ALA A 111 -16.77 8.01 -3.92
C ALA A 111 -15.84 8.32 -5.11
N VAL A 112 -16.41 8.62 -6.28
CA VAL A 112 -15.65 9.01 -7.47
C VAL A 112 -14.88 10.32 -7.23
N ASN A 113 -15.50 11.30 -6.59
CA ASN A 113 -14.87 12.58 -6.30
C ASN A 113 -13.71 12.44 -5.32
N VAL A 114 -13.88 11.63 -4.27
CA VAL A 114 -12.80 11.32 -3.30
C VAL A 114 -11.64 10.61 -3.99
N VAL A 115 -11.91 9.59 -4.80
CA VAL A 115 -10.85 8.88 -5.55
C VAL A 115 -10.08 9.85 -6.45
N LYS A 116 -10.77 10.71 -7.19
CA LYS A 116 -10.13 11.72 -8.06
C LYS A 116 -9.28 12.71 -7.27
N SER A 117 -9.76 13.17 -6.11
CA SER A 117 -9.01 14.12 -5.28
C SER A 117 -7.74 13.50 -4.71
N VAL A 118 -7.80 12.26 -4.24
CA VAL A 118 -6.64 11.52 -3.74
C VAL A 118 -5.63 11.27 -4.87
N LEU A 119 -6.11 10.82 -6.04
CA LEU A 119 -5.24 10.60 -7.22
C LEU A 119 -4.55 11.88 -7.71
N GLY A 120 -5.17 13.04 -7.52
CA GLY A 120 -4.57 14.33 -7.88
C GLY A 120 -3.60 14.89 -6.85
N ALA A 121 -3.59 14.33 -5.64
CA ALA A 121 -2.74 14.81 -4.54
C ALA A 121 -1.44 14.01 -4.36
N THR A 122 -1.39 12.78 -4.89
CA THR A 122 -0.27 11.81 -4.72
C THR A 122 0.34 11.40 -6.03
#